data_0b97655b889ca3388ba89c3908fae387
#
_entry.id   0b97655b889ca3388ba89c3908fae387
#
_cell.length_a   1.000
_cell.length_b   1.000
_cell.length_c   1.000
_cell.angle_alpha   90.00
_cell.angle_beta   90.00
_cell.angle_gamma   90.00
#
_symmetry.space_group_name_H-M   'P 1'
#
loop_
_entity.id
_entity.type
_entity.pdbx_description
1 polymer ?
#
loop_
_entity_poly.entity_id
_entity_poly.type
_entity_poly.pdbx_seq_one_letter_code
_entity_poly.pdbx_strand_id
1 'polypeptide(L)'
;MGKLRAIGFSAFFAVLLASSASAQKAQTRQGFWIGGGLGYGSLGCDGCDRVGAPSGYLKLGGTLRQNILLGVETNGWTKSELGNRLTMGNVSGAVYWYPMTTNGMFVKAGAGYSVLDNGFASTSGFGLLGGVGYDVRVGRNLSVTPVANWFRGSFDGGSANVLQIGLGVTSH
;
A
#
# COMPACT_ATOMS: atom_id res chain seq x y z
N MET A 1 -27.09 21.80 9.23
CA MET A 1 -25.90 21.92 10.11
C MET A 1 -24.77 20.92 9.86
N GLY A 2 -24.73 20.19 8.74
CA GLY A 2 -23.72 19.13 8.45
C GLY A 2 -22.53 19.55 7.58
N LYS A 3 -22.57 20.66 6.86
CA LYS A 3 -21.54 21.06 5.89
C LYS A 3 -20.29 21.73 6.49
N LEU A 4 -20.36 22.32 7.67
CA LEU A 4 -19.19 22.96 8.30
C LEU A 4 -18.21 21.98 8.95
N ARG A 5 -18.62 20.78 9.34
CA ARG A 5 -17.75 19.79 9.99
C ARG A 5 -16.79 19.09 9.02
N ALA A 6 -17.18 18.95 7.75
CA ALA A 6 -16.35 18.29 6.73
C ALA A 6 -15.16 19.17 6.28
N ILE A 7 -15.33 20.48 6.24
CA ILE A 7 -14.29 21.44 5.81
C ILE A 7 -13.16 21.53 6.86
N GLY A 8 -13.50 21.47 8.15
CA GLY A 8 -12.53 21.53 9.23
C GLY A 8 -11.57 20.33 9.26
N PHE A 9 -12.03 19.12 8.92
CA PHE A 9 -11.22 17.92 8.93
C PHE A 9 -10.23 17.87 7.76
N SER A 10 -10.63 18.33 6.57
CA SER A 10 -9.76 18.43 5.40
C SER A 10 -8.65 19.47 5.55
N ALA A 11 -8.97 20.62 6.17
CA ALA A 11 -7.99 21.68 6.42
C ALA A 11 -6.94 21.27 7.47
N PHE A 12 -7.36 20.53 8.51
CA PHE A 12 -6.44 20.04 9.55
C PHE A 12 -5.44 19.01 9.01
N PHE A 13 -5.89 18.13 8.12
CA PHE A 13 -5.02 17.14 7.48
C PHE A 13 -4.02 17.77 6.51
N ALA A 14 -4.42 18.82 5.78
CA ALA A 14 -3.55 19.57 4.88
C ALA A 14 -2.45 20.36 5.62
N VAL A 15 -2.77 20.93 6.79
CA VAL A 15 -1.79 21.68 7.63
C VAL A 15 -0.75 20.73 8.24
N LEU A 16 -1.11 19.51 8.63
CA LEU A 16 -0.17 18.51 9.13
C LEU A 16 0.81 18.03 8.05
N LEU A 17 0.40 17.99 6.78
CA LEU A 17 1.27 17.65 5.66
C LEU A 17 2.23 18.79 5.27
N ALA A 18 1.82 20.04 5.43
CA ALA A 18 2.62 21.19 5.06
C ALA A 18 3.76 21.47 6.07
N SER A 19 3.56 21.21 7.37
CA SER A 19 4.56 21.45 8.40
C SER A 19 5.70 20.43 8.42
N SER A 20 5.52 19.25 7.86
CA SER A 20 6.56 18.20 7.80
C SER A 20 7.53 18.37 6.62
N ALA A 21 7.20 19.17 5.61
CA ALA A 21 8.05 19.34 4.42
C ALA A 21 9.34 20.11 4.69
N SER A 22 9.38 20.95 5.71
CA SER A 22 10.55 21.84 5.97
C SER A 22 11.63 21.21 6.88
N ALA A 23 11.38 20.07 7.52
CA ALA A 23 12.28 19.48 8.51
C ALA A 23 12.90 18.14 8.07
N GLN A 24 12.66 17.68 6.85
CA GLN A 24 13.21 16.41 6.40
C GLN A 24 14.69 16.55 6.04
N LYS A 25 15.56 15.99 6.90
CA LYS A 25 16.95 15.70 6.53
C LYS A 25 16.94 14.77 5.32
N ALA A 26 17.86 15.00 4.37
CA ALA A 26 18.04 14.14 3.21
C ALA A 26 17.98 12.65 3.60
N GLN A 27 17.08 11.90 2.99
CA GLN A 27 16.89 10.50 3.32
C GLN A 27 18.00 9.69 2.66
N THR A 28 18.99 9.26 3.43
CA THR A 28 19.96 8.24 2.98
C THR A 28 19.28 6.88 3.01
N ARG A 29 18.85 6.40 1.84
CA ARG A 29 18.37 5.04 1.65
C ARG A 29 19.54 4.16 1.25
N GLN A 30 19.95 3.27 2.12
CA GLN A 30 21.08 2.37 1.89
C GLN A 30 20.84 1.01 2.54
N GLY A 31 21.33 -0.05 1.88
CA GLY A 31 21.27 -1.39 2.44
C GLY A 31 19.88 -2.04 2.38
N PHE A 32 19.61 -2.86 3.37
CA PHE A 32 18.34 -3.57 3.54
C PHE A 32 17.28 -2.66 4.15
N TRP A 33 16.04 -2.84 3.71
CA TRP A 33 14.91 -2.14 4.24
C TRP A 33 13.72 -3.10 4.45
N ILE A 34 12.91 -2.82 5.46
CA ILE A 34 11.71 -3.56 5.80
C ILE A 34 10.60 -2.61 6.23
N GLY A 35 9.37 -2.94 5.91
CA GLY A 35 8.23 -2.16 6.35
C GLY A 35 6.94 -2.94 6.28
N GLY A 36 5.90 -2.36 6.85
CA GLY A 36 4.56 -2.91 6.81
C GLY A 36 3.55 -1.91 7.33
N GLY A 37 2.29 -2.18 7.06
CA GLY A 37 1.22 -1.28 7.47
C GLY A 37 -0.15 -1.92 7.39
N LEU A 38 -1.09 -1.22 7.98
CA LEU A 38 -2.50 -1.56 7.99
C LEU A 38 -3.31 -0.45 7.33
N GLY A 39 -4.47 -0.80 6.82
CA GLY A 39 -5.33 0.15 6.15
C GLY A 39 -6.72 -0.39 5.89
N TYR A 40 -7.39 0.26 4.98
CA TYR A 40 -8.69 -0.11 4.49
C TYR A 40 -8.63 -0.26 2.97
N GLY A 41 -9.17 -1.37 2.47
CA GLY A 41 -9.18 -1.69 1.05
C GLY A 41 -10.59 -1.86 0.53
N SER A 42 -10.76 -1.58 -0.74
CA SER A 42 -12.01 -1.79 -1.48
C SER A 42 -11.74 -2.79 -2.61
N LEU A 43 -12.26 -4.01 -2.46
CA LEU A 43 -12.20 -5.07 -3.47
C LEU A 43 -13.30 -4.86 -4.51
N GLY A 44 -12.96 -4.96 -5.77
CA GLY A 44 -13.87 -4.99 -6.90
C GLY A 44 -13.51 -6.11 -7.86
N CYS A 45 -14.50 -6.64 -8.54
CA CYS A 45 -14.36 -7.65 -9.59
C CYS A 45 -15.15 -7.24 -10.84
N ASP A 46 -14.93 -7.95 -11.96
CA ASP A 46 -15.67 -7.69 -13.18
C ASP A 46 -17.16 -8.03 -12.96
N GLY A 47 -18.01 -6.99 -13.01
CA GLY A 47 -19.47 -7.13 -12.84
C GLY A 47 -19.99 -7.21 -11.41
N CYS A 48 -19.16 -6.93 -10.38
CA CYS A 48 -19.60 -6.90 -8.98
C CYS A 48 -19.43 -5.53 -8.34
N ASP A 49 -20.27 -5.23 -7.35
CA ASP A 49 -20.14 -4.04 -6.52
C ASP A 49 -18.86 -4.09 -5.67
N ARG A 50 -18.26 -2.94 -5.44
CA ARG A 50 -17.07 -2.85 -4.62
C ARG A 50 -17.40 -3.03 -3.13
N VAL A 51 -16.57 -3.83 -2.47
CA VAL A 51 -16.73 -4.17 -1.06
C VAL A 51 -15.53 -3.73 -0.25
N GLY A 52 -15.77 -2.94 0.79
CA GLY A 52 -14.73 -2.43 1.67
C GLY A 52 -14.46 -3.34 2.86
N ALA A 53 -13.17 -3.50 3.24
CA ALA A 53 -12.75 -4.23 4.42
C ALA A 53 -11.32 -3.87 4.87
N PRO A 54 -10.88 -4.31 6.07
CA PRO A 54 -9.51 -4.17 6.52
C PRO A 54 -8.52 -4.79 5.55
N SER A 55 -7.36 -4.17 5.45
CA SER A 55 -6.27 -4.61 4.59
C SER A 55 -4.91 -4.33 5.25
N GLY A 56 -3.88 -5.00 4.78
CA GLY A 56 -2.53 -4.81 5.25
C GLY A 56 -1.50 -5.14 4.20
N TYR A 57 -0.25 -4.75 4.46
CA TYR A 57 0.87 -5.09 3.60
C TYR A 57 2.15 -5.27 4.41
N LEU A 58 3.05 -6.08 3.88
CA LEU A 58 4.43 -6.21 4.35
C LEU A 58 5.35 -6.08 3.14
N LYS A 59 6.49 -5.42 3.32
CA LYS A 59 7.48 -5.20 2.27
C LYS A 59 8.89 -5.33 2.83
N LEU A 60 9.80 -5.87 2.03
CA LEU A 60 11.22 -5.97 2.36
C LEU A 60 12.06 -5.97 1.09
N GLY A 61 13.30 -5.53 1.20
CA GLY A 61 14.18 -5.51 0.04
C GLY A 61 15.52 -4.84 0.27
N GLY A 62 16.17 -4.49 -0.83
CA GLY A 62 17.46 -3.82 -0.86
C GLY A 62 17.43 -2.53 -1.67
N THR A 63 18.30 -1.62 -1.30
CA THR A 63 18.51 -0.35 -2.01
C THR A 63 19.53 -0.55 -3.12
N LEU A 64 19.08 -0.43 -4.38
CA LEU A 64 19.98 -0.49 -5.54
C LEU A 64 20.69 0.85 -5.77
N ARG A 65 19.91 1.93 -5.63
CA ARG A 65 20.37 3.33 -5.67
C ARG A 65 19.51 4.15 -4.70
N GLN A 66 19.96 5.34 -4.30
CA GLN A 66 19.19 6.20 -3.38
C GLN A 66 17.76 6.52 -3.86
N ASN A 67 17.52 6.42 -5.16
CA ASN A 67 16.21 6.67 -5.78
C ASN A 67 15.52 5.40 -6.32
N ILE A 68 16.15 4.22 -6.23
CA ILE A 68 15.59 2.95 -6.72
C ILE A 68 15.82 1.86 -5.68
N LEU A 69 14.72 1.31 -5.16
CA LEU A 69 14.75 0.16 -4.26
C LEU A 69 14.04 -1.02 -4.94
N LEU A 70 14.56 -2.21 -4.70
CA LEU A 70 13.97 -3.47 -5.16
C LEU A 70 13.57 -4.32 -3.95
N GLY A 71 12.44 -5.00 -4.06
CA GLY A 71 12.00 -5.86 -2.97
C GLY A 71 10.84 -6.77 -3.33
N VAL A 72 10.35 -7.41 -2.30
CA VAL A 72 9.11 -8.19 -2.33
C VAL A 72 8.10 -7.50 -1.44
N GLU A 73 6.87 -7.40 -1.92
CA GLU A 73 5.74 -6.89 -1.16
C GLU A 73 4.60 -7.90 -1.18
N THR A 74 4.02 -8.16 -0.02
CA THR A 74 2.77 -8.89 0.11
C THR A 74 1.67 -7.95 0.55
N ASN A 75 0.51 -8.06 -0.08
CA ASN A 75 -0.70 -7.30 0.23
C ASN A 75 -1.83 -8.27 0.55
N GLY A 76 -2.62 -7.95 1.57
CA GLY A 76 -3.76 -8.74 1.98
C GLY A 76 -4.99 -7.86 2.22
N TRP A 77 -6.13 -8.38 1.82
CA TRP A 77 -7.45 -7.82 2.09
C TRP A 77 -8.37 -8.96 2.55
N THR A 78 -9.17 -8.74 3.59
CA THR A 78 -10.06 -9.79 4.10
C THR A 78 -11.36 -9.19 4.62
N LYS A 79 -12.48 -9.81 4.23
CA LYS A 79 -13.82 -9.55 4.75
C LYS A 79 -14.43 -10.83 5.29
N SER A 80 -15.01 -10.75 6.48
CA SER A 80 -15.79 -11.83 7.06
C SER A 80 -17.24 -11.37 7.22
N GLU A 81 -18.19 -12.13 6.73
CA GLU A 81 -19.62 -11.84 6.79
C GLU A 81 -20.43 -13.14 6.92
N LEU A 82 -21.26 -13.22 7.95
CA LEU A 82 -22.17 -14.37 8.20
C LEU A 82 -21.49 -15.77 8.15
N GLY A 83 -20.26 -15.87 8.65
CA GLY A 83 -19.50 -17.14 8.66
C GLY A 83 -18.68 -17.41 7.40
N ASN A 84 -18.85 -16.64 6.35
CA ASN A 84 -18.03 -16.72 5.13
C ASN A 84 -16.88 -15.70 5.19
N ARG A 85 -15.69 -16.13 4.77
CA ARG A 85 -14.51 -15.27 4.67
C ARG A 85 -14.10 -15.15 3.22
N LEU A 86 -14.05 -13.91 2.73
CA LEU A 86 -13.45 -13.58 1.43
C LEU A 86 -12.10 -12.93 1.67
N THR A 87 -11.05 -13.50 1.10
CA THR A 87 -9.68 -13.00 1.24
C THR A 87 -9.04 -12.86 -0.12
N MET A 88 -8.38 -11.74 -0.37
CA MET A 88 -7.51 -11.56 -1.53
C MET A 88 -6.10 -11.26 -1.06
N GLY A 89 -5.16 -12.08 -1.51
CA GLY A 89 -3.72 -11.93 -1.28
C GLY A 89 -2.97 -11.65 -2.59
N ASN A 90 -1.88 -10.91 -2.48
CA ASN A 90 -0.94 -10.69 -3.58
C ASN A 90 0.48 -10.72 -3.02
N VAL A 91 1.40 -11.41 -3.71
CA VAL A 91 2.85 -11.38 -3.46
C VAL A 91 3.53 -10.97 -4.75
N SER A 92 4.27 -9.88 -4.73
CA SER A 92 4.90 -9.29 -5.92
C SER A 92 6.36 -8.94 -5.69
N GLY A 93 7.20 -9.19 -6.68
CA GLY A 93 8.46 -8.47 -6.84
C GLY A 93 8.13 -7.03 -7.23
N ALA A 94 8.71 -6.05 -6.54
CA ALA A 94 8.36 -4.65 -6.71
C ALA A 94 9.60 -3.74 -6.83
N VAL A 95 9.45 -2.72 -7.65
CA VAL A 95 10.39 -1.60 -7.78
C VAL A 95 9.75 -0.38 -7.13
N TYR A 96 10.51 0.30 -6.28
CA TYR A 96 10.13 1.58 -5.67
C TYR A 96 11.02 2.66 -6.26
N TRP A 97 10.42 3.65 -6.86
CA TRP A 97 11.12 4.78 -7.43
C TRP A 97 10.80 6.06 -6.66
N TYR A 98 11.85 6.71 -6.18
CA TYR A 98 11.81 7.99 -5.50
C TYR A 98 12.26 9.08 -6.47
N PRO A 99 11.33 9.87 -7.05
CA PRO A 99 11.68 10.90 -8.05
C PRO A 99 12.69 11.93 -7.52
N MET A 100 12.61 12.20 -6.22
CA MET A 100 13.49 13.13 -5.52
C MET A 100 14.16 12.42 -4.33
N THR A 101 15.49 12.45 -4.30
CA THR A 101 16.26 11.82 -3.20
C THR A 101 16.16 12.59 -1.88
N THR A 102 15.74 13.87 -1.95
CA THR A 102 15.62 14.77 -0.79
C THR A 102 14.31 14.65 -0.04
N ASN A 103 13.29 14.02 -0.64
CA ASN A 103 11.98 13.83 0.01
C ASN A 103 11.58 12.34 0.06
N GLY A 104 10.44 12.07 0.74
CA GLY A 104 9.94 10.71 0.97
C GLY A 104 8.96 10.20 -0.08
N MET A 105 8.63 10.99 -1.12
CA MET A 105 7.65 10.57 -2.13
C MET A 105 8.19 9.42 -2.97
N PHE A 106 7.39 8.38 -3.16
CA PHE A 106 7.70 7.27 -4.05
C PHE A 106 6.50 6.81 -4.84
N VAL A 107 6.80 6.22 -5.99
CA VAL A 107 5.88 5.42 -6.80
C VAL A 107 6.42 4.00 -6.83
N LYS A 108 5.54 3.02 -6.84
CA LYS A 108 5.93 1.61 -6.95
C LYS A 108 5.13 0.88 -8.01
N ALA A 109 5.76 -0.12 -8.59
CA ALA A 109 5.13 -1.08 -9.49
C ALA A 109 5.73 -2.46 -9.26
N GLY A 110 4.93 -3.50 -9.46
CA GLY A 110 5.35 -4.86 -9.25
C GLY A 110 4.48 -5.86 -9.97
N ALA A 111 4.99 -7.07 -10.08
CA ALA A 111 4.28 -8.21 -10.63
C ALA A 111 4.60 -9.47 -9.81
N GLY A 112 3.67 -10.40 -9.79
CA GLY A 112 3.82 -11.62 -9.02
C GLY A 112 2.59 -12.51 -9.07
N TYR A 113 2.18 -12.99 -7.91
CA TYR A 113 1.15 -13.99 -7.74
C TYR A 113 0.03 -13.49 -6.85
N SER A 114 -1.22 -13.73 -7.26
CA SER A 114 -2.41 -13.39 -6.49
C SER A 114 -3.24 -14.63 -6.17
N VAL A 115 -3.89 -14.60 -5.01
CA VAL A 115 -4.81 -15.64 -4.55
C VAL A 115 -6.11 -14.97 -4.15
N LEU A 116 -7.22 -15.55 -4.55
CA LEU A 116 -8.57 -15.20 -4.10
C LEU A 116 -9.20 -16.44 -3.45
N ASP A 117 -9.59 -16.31 -2.20
CA ASP A 117 -10.19 -17.38 -1.39
C ASP A 117 -11.54 -16.91 -0.84
N ASN A 118 -12.57 -17.71 -1.05
CA ASN A 118 -13.94 -17.42 -0.58
C ASN A 118 -14.38 -18.31 0.58
N GLY A 119 -13.44 -19.04 1.20
CA GLY A 119 -13.69 -19.97 2.30
C GLY A 119 -14.13 -21.37 1.86
N PHE A 120 -14.53 -21.57 0.61
CA PHE A 120 -14.93 -22.87 0.03
C PHE A 120 -13.98 -23.30 -1.09
N ALA A 121 -13.47 -22.34 -1.85
CA ALA A 121 -12.57 -22.57 -2.95
C ALA A 121 -11.53 -21.44 -3.00
N SER A 122 -10.31 -21.81 -3.39
CA SER A 122 -9.21 -20.88 -3.61
C SER A 122 -8.82 -20.93 -5.07
N THR A 123 -8.70 -19.77 -5.69
CA THR A 123 -8.17 -19.62 -7.03
C THR A 123 -6.94 -18.72 -7.01
N SER A 124 -6.03 -18.98 -7.93
CA SER A 124 -4.77 -18.27 -7.98
C SER A 124 -4.46 -17.84 -9.42
N GLY A 125 -3.61 -16.84 -9.56
CA GLY A 125 -3.27 -16.33 -10.87
C GLY A 125 -2.17 -15.27 -10.85
N PHE A 126 -2.01 -14.61 -11.98
CA PHE A 126 -1.03 -13.54 -12.13
C PHE A 126 -1.45 -12.29 -11.36
N GLY A 127 -0.51 -11.72 -10.60
CA GLY A 127 -0.70 -10.54 -9.77
C GLY A 127 0.04 -9.32 -10.33
N LEU A 128 -0.62 -8.17 -10.26
CA LEU A 128 -0.02 -6.85 -10.49
C LEU A 128 -0.14 -6.00 -9.24
N LEU A 129 0.86 -5.17 -9.01
CA LEU A 129 0.91 -4.20 -7.91
C LEU A 129 1.29 -2.84 -8.46
N GLY A 130 0.60 -1.81 -8.03
CA GLY A 130 0.94 -0.41 -8.24
C GLY A 130 0.66 0.40 -6.97
N GLY A 131 1.32 1.53 -6.82
CA GLY A 131 1.01 2.38 -5.67
C GLY A 131 1.90 3.61 -5.58
N VAL A 132 1.49 4.47 -4.67
CA VAL A 132 2.22 5.69 -4.31
C VAL A 132 2.26 5.82 -2.79
N GLY A 133 3.28 6.47 -2.28
CA GLY A 133 3.39 6.72 -0.85
C GLY A 133 4.38 7.81 -0.53
N TYR A 134 4.46 8.11 0.75
CA TYR A 134 5.34 9.15 1.25
C TYR A 134 5.98 8.73 2.57
N ASP A 135 7.29 8.62 2.63
CA ASP A 135 8.05 8.31 3.85
C ASP A 135 8.28 9.58 4.67
N VAL A 136 7.50 9.77 5.72
CA VAL A 136 7.70 10.83 6.71
C VAL A 136 8.72 10.33 7.72
N ARG A 137 9.93 10.86 7.71
CA ARG A 137 10.99 10.43 8.61
C ARG A 137 10.73 10.87 10.04
N VAL A 138 10.58 9.92 10.94
CA VAL A 138 10.32 10.14 12.37
C VAL A 138 11.53 9.75 13.25
N GLY A 139 12.50 9.06 12.70
CA GLY A 139 13.70 8.61 13.38
C GLY A 139 14.91 8.51 12.45
N ARG A 140 16.04 8.04 12.99
CA ARG A 140 17.29 7.93 12.24
C ARG A 140 17.15 7.01 11.02
N ASN A 141 16.47 5.87 11.19
CA ASN A 141 16.21 4.86 10.16
C ASN A 141 14.73 4.51 10.05
N LEU A 142 13.83 5.27 10.67
CA LEU A 142 12.41 4.96 10.78
C LEU A 142 11.57 6.05 10.12
N SER A 143 10.63 5.61 9.29
CA SER A 143 9.65 6.48 8.64
C SER A 143 8.23 5.98 8.89
N VAL A 144 7.29 6.90 9.06
CA VAL A 144 5.86 6.64 8.97
C VAL A 144 5.45 6.85 7.52
N THR A 145 4.75 5.88 6.93
CA THR A 145 4.49 5.81 5.49
C THR A 145 2.99 5.75 5.21
N PRO A 146 2.31 6.87 4.97
CA PRO A 146 1.03 6.85 4.29
C PRO A 146 1.21 6.30 2.86
N VAL A 147 0.29 5.41 2.44
CA VAL A 147 0.38 4.71 1.17
C VAL A 147 -1.00 4.51 0.56
N ALA A 148 -1.07 4.62 -0.75
CA ALA A 148 -2.18 4.15 -1.56
C ALA A 148 -1.68 3.07 -2.52
N ASN A 149 -2.26 1.87 -2.41
CA ASN A 149 -1.91 0.70 -3.21
C ASN A 149 -3.09 0.30 -4.09
N TRP A 150 -2.77 -0.23 -5.22
CA TRP A 150 -3.68 -0.97 -6.09
C TRP A 150 -3.03 -2.31 -6.42
N PHE A 151 -3.73 -3.39 -6.17
CA PHE A 151 -3.28 -4.69 -6.62
C PHE A 151 -4.41 -5.45 -7.31
N ARG A 152 -4.06 -6.21 -8.34
CA ARG A 152 -4.98 -6.95 -9.18
C ARG A 152 -4.51 -8.38 -9.35
N GLY A 153 -5.44 -9.31 -9.26
CA GLY A 153 -5.26 -10.71 -9.65
C GLY A 153 -6.05 -11.00 -10.92
N SER A 154 -5.41 -11.70 -11.85
CA SER A 154 -6.05 -12.27 -13.04
C SER A 154 -6.10 -13.78 -12.86
N PHE A 155 -7.29 -14.34 -12.82
CA PHE A 155 -7.58 -15.74 -12.53
C PHE A 155 -8.26 -16.42 -13.73
N ASP A 156 -8.28 -17.74 -13.76
CA ASP A 156 -9.11 -18.47 -14.71
C ASP A 156 -10.58 -18.17 -14.42
N GLY A 157 -11.24 -17.42 -15.31
CA GLY A 157 -12.64 -17.02 -15.19
C GLY A 157 -12.90 -15.59 -14.74
N GLY A 158 -11.88 -14.74 -14.54
CA GLY A 158 -12.10 -13.33 -14.24
C GLY A 158 -10.94 -12.61 -13.60
N SER A 159 -11.19 -11.39 -13.17
CA SER A 159 -10.20 -10.61 -12.45
C SER A 159 -10.81 -9.92 -11.23
N ALA A 160 -9.98 -9.73 -10.20
CA ALA A 160 -10.33 -8.94 -9.03
C ALA A 160 -9.22 -7.93 -8.73
N ASN A 161 -9.58 -6.81 -8.16
CA ASN A 161 -8.63 -5.78 -7.77
C ASN A 161 -9.00 -5.16 -6.43
N VAL A 162 -7.99 -4.69 -5.71
CA VAL A 162 -8.17 -3.98 -4.45
C VAL A 162 -7.50 -2.61 -4.54
N LEU A 163 -8.25 -1.58 -4.22
CA LEU A 163 -7.72 -0.25 -3.90
C LEU A 163 -7.58 -0.15 -2.39
N GLN A 164 -6.38 0.13 -1.90
CA GLN A 164 -6.04 0.16 -0.48
C GLN A 164 -5.46 1.53 -0.12
N ILE A 165 -5.91 2.08 0.99
CA ILE A 165 -5.28 3.24 1.64
C ILE A 165 -4.83 2.79 3.02
N GLY A 166 -3.60 3.08 3.38
CA GLY A 166 -3.02 2.62 4.63
C GLY A 166 -1.96 3.53 5.21
N LEU A 167 -1.61 3.22 6.45
CA LEU A 167 -0.51 3.81 7.17
C LEU A 167 0.41 2.70 7.65
N GLY A 168 1.68 2.86 7.45
CA GLY A 168 2.68 1.89 7.85
C GLY A 168 3.94 2.51 8.41
N VAL A 169 4.89 1.64 8.67
CA VAL A 169 6.23 1.99 9.15
C VAL A 169 7.24 1.35 8.22
N THR A 170 8.28 2.10 7.87
CA THR A 170 9.40 1.62 7.06
C THR A 170 10.71 1.92 7.78
N SER A 171 11.57 0.90 7.89
CA SER A 171 12.95 1.03 8.38
C SER A 171 13.93 0.84 7.22
N HIS A 172 14.91 1.73 7.11
CA HIS A 172 15.99 1.72 6.11
C HIS A 172 17.34 1.54 6.76
#